data_b153e2487ecb0e12ecc7c80d44516036
#
_entry.id   b153e2487ecb0e12ecc7c80d44516036
#
_cell.length_a   1.000
_cell.length_b   1.000
_cell.length_c   1.000
_cell.angle_alpha   90.00
_cell.angle_beta   90.00
_cell.angle_gamma   90.00
#
_symmetry.space_group_name_H-M   'P 1'
#
loop_
_entity.id
_entity.type
_entity.pdbx_description
1 polymer ?
#
loop_
_entity_poly.entity_id
_entity_poly.type
_entity_poly.pdbx_seq_one_letter_code
_entity_poly.pdbx_strand_id
1 'polypeptide(L)'
;MEIISIPLKGSLVHQDNLGHKKVVSEGEIQVMSTGKGVFHSEYNNSPSETAEFLQIWVFPNQLNVTPRYDQIPLDQSAEHNTLQQVIGPFPGPKAVHDGKPHKENGTWIYQDAYFHLGTFDAGREIQYDLKKQGNGIYLFVIDGAFLLDGHRLEKRDGLGIVDTETINLKAAEQGSRILIIEVPMKNNLQ
;
A
#
# COMPACT_ATOMS: atom_id res chain seq x y z
N MET A 1 12.31 1.51 -9.48
CA MET A 1 11.13 0.74 -9.05
C MET A 1 10.84 1.08 -7.61
N GLU A 2 9.58 1.31 -7.26
CA GLU A 2 9.10 1.37 -5.90
C GLU A 2 8.55 0.00 -5.55
N ILE A 3 9.01 -0.59 -4.45
CA ILE A 3 8.64 -1.94 -4.00
C ILE A 3 8.03 -1.82 -2.61
N ILE A 4 6.83 -2.35 -2.46
CA ILE A 4 6.05 -2.29 -1.24
C ILE A 4 5.77 -3.72 -0.77
N SER A 5 6.07 -4.02 0.49
CA SER A 5 5.72 -5.31 1.12
C SER A 5 4.78 -5.07 2.30
N ILE A 6 3.64 -5.77 2.28
CA ILE A 6 2.61 -5.73 3.33
C ILE A 6 2.38 -7.16 3.80
N PRO A 7 2.96 -7.58 4.92
CA PRO A 7 2.67 -8.88 5.50
C PRO A 7 1.21 -8.97 5.97
N LEU A 8 0.52 -10.02 5.54
CA LEU A 8 -0.85 -10.33 5.92
C LEU A 8 -0.92 -11.39 7.04
N LYS A 9 0.16 -12.19 7.15
CA LYS A 9 0.36 -13.20 8.19
C LYS A 9 1.83 -13.48 8.35
N GLY A 10 2.28 -13.66 9.60
CA GLY A 10 3.67 -13.97 9.90
C GLY A 10 4.62 -12.80 9.69
N SER A 11 5.84 -13.08 9.26
CA SER A 11 6.86 -12.04 9.05
C SER A 11 7.86 -12.44 7.97
N LEU A 12 8.44 -11.43 7.32
CA LEU A 12 9.50 -11.54 6.33
C LEU A 12 10.81 -10.99 6.90
N VAL A 13 11.94 -11.57 6.47
CA VAL A 13 13.25 -10.95 6.65
C VAL A 13 13.66 -10.32 5.33
N HIS A 14 13.81 -9.02 5.32
CA HIS A 14 14.43 -8.26 4.24
C HIS A 14 15.93 -8.10 4.50
N GLN A 15 16.74 -8.26 3.47
CA GLN A 15 18.16 -7.95 3.49
C GLN A 15 18.57 -7.37 2.14
N ASP A 16 19.38 -6.28 2.16
CA ASP A 16 19.85 -5.63 0.94
C ASP A 16 21.37 -5.32 0.97
N ASN A 17 21.89 -4.93 -0.20
CA ASN A 17 23.28 -4.55 -0.35
C ASN A 17 23.62 -3.13 0.13
N LEU A 18 22.64 -2.41 0.69
CA LEU A 18 22.83 -1.10 1.32
C LEU A 18 23.04 -1.22 2.83
N GLY A 19 23.00 -2.44 3.36
CA GLY A 19 23.25 -2.74 4.77
C GLY A 19 22.00 -2.86 5.63
N HIS A 20 20.81 -2.83 5.05
CA HIS A 20 19.58 -3.10 5.79
C HIS A 20 19.39 -4.61 5.96
N LYS A 21 19.10 -5.00 7.21
CA LYS A 21 18.57 -6.32 7.54
C LYS A 21 17.47 -6.12 8.57
N LYS A 22 16.23 -6.33 8.17
CA LYS A 22 15.04 -6.01 8.95
C LYS A 22 14.04 -7.15 8.91
N VAL A 23 13.29 -7.31 9.99
CA VAL A 23 12.08 -8.14 10.03
C VAL A 23 10.89 -7.23 9.80
N VAL A 24 10.03 -7.60 8.87
CA VAL A 24 8.77 -6.92 8.57
C VAL A 24 7.65 -7.86 8.96
N SER A 25 6.87 -7.48 9.95
CA SER A 25 5.82 -8.32 10.55
C SER A 25 4.43 -7.89 10.10
N GLU A 26 3.44 -8.76 10.32
CA GLU A 26 2.03 -8.38 10.24
C GLU A 26 1.78 -7.11 11.05
N GLY A 27 0.99 -6.17 10.50
CA GLY A 27 0.78 -4.85 11.10
C GLY A 27 1.86 -3.82 10.78
N GLU A 28 2.78 -4.13 9.87
CA GLU A 28 3.78 -3.19 9.36
C GLU A 28 3.70 -3.09 7.84
N ILE A 29 4.26 -2.02 7.30
CA ILE A 29 4.45 -1.83 5.86
C ILE A 29 5.91 -1.45 5.60
N GLN A 30 6.50 -2.09 4.59
CA GLN A 30 7.83 -1.79 4.09
C GLN A 30 7.72 -1.10 2.73
N VAL A 31 8.54 -0.08 2.51
CA VAL A 31 8.72 0.58 1.22
C VAL A 31 10.20 0.65 0.89
N MET A 32 10.55 0.24 -0.33
CA MET A 32 11.89 0.38 -0.88
C MET A 32 11.83 1.11 -2.23
N SER A 33 12.48 2.27 -2.31
CA SER A 33 12.77 2.94 -3.57
C SER A 33 14.11 2.44 -4.09
N THR A 34 14.12 1.71 -5.20
CA THR A 34 15.36 1.08 -5.71
C THR A 34 16.32 2.07 -6.35
N GLY A 35 15.82 3.23 -6.80
CA GLY A 35 16.61 4.31 -7.38
C GLY A 35 17.57 3.84 -8.45
N LYS A 36 18.88 4.00 -8.19
CA LYS A 36 19.97 3.59 -9.10
C LYS A 36 20.20 2.08 -9.16
N GLY A 37 19.50 1.31 -8.34
CA GLY A 37 19.61 -0.14 -8.26
C GLY A 37 19.90 -0.63 -6.84
N VAL A 38 19.20 -1.70 -6.44
CA VAL A 38 19.39 -2.40 -5.17
C VAL A 38 19.31 -3.90 -5.44
N PHE A 39 20.23 -4.66 -4.84
CA PHE A 39 20.10 -6.11 -4.71
C PHE A 39 19.53 -6.42 -3.34
N HIS A 40 18.46 -7.21 -3.29
CA HIS A 40 17.83 -7.59 -2.02
C HIS A 40 17.33 -9.02 -2.07
N SER A 41 17.02 -9.53 -0.91
CA SER A 41 16.33 -10.79 -0.69
C SER A 41 15.26 -10.63 0.36
N GLU A 42 14.15 -11.35 0.19
CA GLU A 42 13.07 -11.46 1.16
C GLU A 42 12.75 -12.94 1.37
N TYR A 43 12.68 -13.35 2.60
CA TYR A 43 12.39 -14.74 2.96
C TYR A 43 11.57 -14.83 4.24
N ASN A 44 10.89 -15.97 4.41
CA ASN A 44 10.11 -16.24 5.60
C ASN A 44 11.00 -16.23 6.85
N ASN A 45 10.64 -15.47 7.87
CA ASN A 45 11.37 -15.37 9.13
C ASN A 45 11.22 -16.63 9.99
N SER A 46 10.16 -17.42 9.79
CA SER A 46 9.91 -18.64 10.55
C SER A 46 10.25 -19.89 9.75
N PRO A 47 10.89 -20.89 10.33
CA PRO A 47 11.13 -22.18 9.67
C PRO A 47 9.89 -23.09 9.65
N SER A 48 8.85 -22.78 10.44
CA SER A 48 7.68 -23.66 10.65
C SER A 48 6.33 -23.01 10.37
N GLU A 49 6.26 -21.69 10.36
CA GLU A 49 5.01 -20.95 10.14
C GLU A 49 4.96 -20.33 8.75
N THR A 50 3.78 -20.30 8.14
CA THR A 50 3.56 -19.68 6.83
C THR A 50 3.58 -18.16 6.95
N ALA A 51 4.31 -17.50 6.04
CA ALA A 51 4.17 -16.08 5.79
C ALA A 51 3.27 -15.86 4.56
N GLU A 52 2.32 -14.94 4.69
CA GLU A 52 1.50 -14.42 3.59
C GLU A 52 1.73 -12.92 3.48
N PHE A 53 1.95 -12.40 2.27
CA PHE A 53 2.20 -10.98 2.07
C PHE A 53 1.80 -10.53 0.68
N LEU A 54 1.54 -9.24 0.54
CA LEU A 54 1.44 -8.56 -0.74
C LEU A 54 2.80 -7.96 -1.07
N GLN A 55 3.28 -8.22 -2.28
CA GLN A 55 4.41 -7.48 -2.85
C GLN A 55 3.92 -6.70 -4.07
N ILE A 56 4.03 -5.39 -4.01
CA ILE A 56 3.49 -4.47 -5.00
C ILE A 56 4.64 -3.68 -5.59
N TRP A 57 4.72 -3.67 -6.92
CA TRP A 57 5.72 -2.92 -7.66
C TRP A 57 5.07 -1.78 -8.41
N VAL A 58 5.56 -0.57 -8.19
CA VAL A 58 5.07 0.64 -8.85
C VAL A 58 6.21 1.29 -9.62
N PHE A 59 5.96 1.65 -10.87
CA PHE A 59 6.93 2.44 -11.64
C PHE A 59 7.06 3.83 -11.03
N PRO A 60 8.29 4.31 -10.72
CA PRO A 60 8.47 5.65 -10.21
C PRO A 60 8.22 6.71 -11.28
N ASN A 61 7.96 7.94 -10.87
CA ASN A 61 7.93 9.12 -11.74
C ASN A 61 9.30 9.83 -11.83
N GLN A 62 10.28 9.40 -11.02
CA GLN A 62 11.65 9.90 -11.02
C GLN A 62 12.65 8.74 -11.13
N LEU A 63 13.60 8.87 -12.04
CA LEU A 63 14.65 7.89 -12.23
C LEU A 63 15.92 8.27 -11.44
N ASN A 64 16.77 7.27 -11.19
CA ASN A 64 18.10 7.44 -10.60
C ASN A 64 18.13 8.18 -9.26
N VAL A 65 17.03 8.17 -8.52
CA VAL A 65 16.99 8.70 -7.15
C VAL A 65 17.93 7.90 -6.23
N THR A 66 18.27 8.48 -5.09
CA THR A 66 19.01 7.76 -4.07
C THR A 66 18.14 6.61 -3.54
N PRO A 67 18.66 5.38 -3.51
CA PRO A 67 17.92 4.26 -2.91
C PRO A 67 17.49 4.55 -1.48
N ARG A 68 16.31 4.11 -1.12
CA ARG A 68 15.71 4.35 0.19
C ARG A 68 15.01 3.09 0.68
N TYR A 69 15.11 2.84 1.98
CA TYR A 69 14.33 1.85 2.71
C TYR A 69 13.55 2.55 3.81
N ASP A 70 12.28 2.21 3.97
CA ASP A 70 11.45 2.67 5.07
C ASP A 70 10.54 1.54 5.56
N GLN A 71 10.23 1.55 6.86
CA GLN A 71 9.35 0.60 7.51
C GLN A 71 8.59 1.31 8.61
N ILE A 72 7.27 1.23 8.57
CA ILE A 72 6.41 1.87 9.55
C ILE A 72 5.38 0.88 10.09
N PRO A 73 4.99 0.99 11.36
CA PRO A 73 3.84 0.29 11.89
C PRO A 73 2.55 0.88 11.31
N LEU A 74 1.55 0.02 11.10
CA LEU A 74 0.20 0.39 10.74
C LEU A 74 -0.62 0.58 12.04
N ASP A 75 -1.42 1.64 12.09
CA ASP A 75 -2.35 1.84 13.19
C ASP A 75 -3.67 1.13 12.89
N GLN A 76 -3.80 -0.10 13.34
CA GLN A 76 -5.00 -0.91 13.12
C GLN A 76 -6.26 -0.27 13.74
N SER A 77 -6.12 0.56 14.77
CA SER A 77 -7.25 1.27 15.37
C SER A 77 -7.77 2.38 14.45
N ALA A 78 -6.87 3.04 13.73
CA ALA A 78 -7.22 4.06 12.75
C ALA A 78 -7.79 3.47 11.45
N GLU A 79 -7.59 2.18 11.17
CA GLU A 79 -8.16 1.48 10.03
C GLU A 79 -9.64 1.07 10.27
N HIS A 80 -10.15 1.08 11.52
CA HIS A 80 -11.50 0.60 11.82
C HIS A 80 -12.57 1.56 11.33
N ASN A 81 -13.41 1.08 10.41
CA ASN A 81 -14.47 1.83 9.74
C ASN A 81 -14.00 3.12 9.04
N THR A 82 -12.73 3.18 8.68
CA THR A 82 -12.09 4.34 8.05
C THR A 82 -11.03 3.86 7.04
N LEU A 83 -10.86 4.61 5.96
CA LEU A 83 -9.74 4.42 5.04
C LEU A 83 -8.55 5.24 5.53
N GLN A 84 -7.51 4.57 6.02
CA GLN A 84 -6.26 5.20 6.43
C GLN A 84 -5.30 5.25 5.24
N GLN A 85 -4.79 6.42 4.90
CA GLN A 85 -3.68 6.52 3.94
C GLN A 85 -2.40 5.99 4.60
N VAL A 86 -1.78 5.00 3.97
CA VAL A 86 -0.55 4.35 4.45
C VAL A 86 0.67 4.66 3.57
N ILE A 87 0.44 5.00 2.30
CA ILE A 87 1.48 5.51 1.39
C ILE A 87 0.90 6.68 0.58
N GLY A 88 1.72 7.70 0.36
CA GLY A 88 1.43 8.82 -0.52
C GLY A 88 2.60 9.15 -1.45
N PRO A 89 2.45 10.20 -2.28
CA PRO A 89 3.54 10.68 -3.12
C PRO A 89 4.65 11.33 -2.28
N PHE A 90 5.85 11.39 -2.86
CA PHE A 90 6.97 12.12 -2.28
C PHE A 90 6.59 13.58 -1.99
N PRO A 91 6.61 14.02 -0.73
CA PRO A 91 6.11 15.34 -0.33
C PRO A 91 7.08 16.49 -0.65
N GLY A 92 8.20 16.18 -1.30
CA GLY A 92 9.26 17.13 -1.58
C GLY A 92 10.33 17.21 -0.48
N PRO A 93 11.53 17.69 -0.81
CA PRO A 93 12.69 17.64 0.10
C PRO A 93 12.53 18.47 1.37
N LYS A 94 11.69 19.51 1.37
CA LYS A 94 11.44 20.36 2.55
C LYS A 94 10.50 19.73 3.58
N ALA A 95 9.68 18.76 3.17
CA ALA A 95 8.72 18.10 4.04
C ALA A 95 9.26 16.79 4.64
N VAL A 96 10.44 16.35 4.21
CA VAL A 96 11.10 15.15 4.72
C VAL A 96 12.17 15.58 5.72
N HIS A 97 11.83 15.56 7.01
CA HIS A 97 12.81 15.70 8.08
C HIS A 97 13.40 14.33 8.41
N ASP A 98 14.73 14.24 8.42
CA ASP A 98 15.50 13.02 8.77
C ASP A 98 15.15 11.76 7.96
N GLY A 99 14.73 11.95 6.69
CA GLY A 99 14.32 10.86 5.81
C GLY A 99 12.98 10.22 6.15
N LYS A 100 12.27 10.73 7.15
CA LYS A 100 10.96 10.21 7.58
C LYS A 100 9.85 11.20 7.25
N PRO A 101 8.71 10.73 6.70
CA PRO A 101 7.54 11.57 6.50
C PRO A 101 6.90 11.95 7.84
N HIS A 102 6.06 12.98 7.82
CA HIS A 102 5.16 13.25 8.94
C HIS A 102 4.25 12.02 9.17
N LYS A 103 4.14 11.59 10.45
CA LYS A 103 3.40 10.39 10.87
C LYS A 103 1.93 10.33 10.44
N GLU A 104 1.33 11.47 10.09
CA GLU A 104 -0.10 11.58 9.79
C GLU A 104 -0.52 10.98 8.44
N ASN A 105 0.40 10.83 7.46
CA ASN A 105 0.09 10.37 6.10
C ASN A 105 0.85 9.09 5.69
N GLY A 106 1.33 8.33 6.66
CA GLY A 106 2.09 7.11 6.38
C GLY A 106 3.49 7.36 5.82
N THR A 107 3.97 6.47 4.93
CA THR A 107 5.22 6.62 4.19
C THR A 107 4.97 7.14 2.78
N TRP A 108 6.01 7.24 1.96
CA TRP A 108 5.89 7.82 0.62
C TRP A 108 6.73 7.06 -0.42
N ILE A 109 6.38 7.25 -1.70
CA ILE A 109 7.08 6.72 -2.86
C ILE A 109 7.29 7.82 -3.92
N TYR A 110 8.22 7.60 -4.84
CA TYR A 110 8.43 8.48 -5.99
C TYR A 110 7.42 8.18 -7.11
N GLN A 111 6.13 8.31 -6.77
CA GLN A 111 5.02 8.27 -7.71
C GLN A 111 3.82 9.03 -7.12
N ASP A 112 3.00 9.62 -7.99
CA ASP A 112 1.72 10.23 -7.62
C ASP A 112 0.64 9.17 -7.36
N ALA A 113 0.95 8.29 -6.42
CA ALA A 113 0.12 7.16 -6.04
C ALA A 113 -0.24 7.21 -4.55
N TYR A 114 -1.41 6.69 -4.22
CA TYR A 114 -1.95 6.71 -2.86
C TYR A 114 -2.44 5.32 -2.50
N PHE A 115 -2.05 4.83 -1.33
CA PHE A 115 -2.46 3.53 -0.80
C PHE A 115 -3.24 3.75 0.48
N HIS A 116 -4.42 3.15 0.54
CA HIS A 116 -5.29 3.21 1.70
C HIS A 116 -5.64 1.80 2.16
N LEU A 117 -5.60 1.58 3.47
CA LEU A 117 -6.09 0.38 4.12
C LEU A 117 -7.30 0.72 4.99
N GLY A 118 -8.24 -0.21 5.10
CA GLY A 118 -9.38 -0.07 5.98
C GLY A 118 -10.01 -1.41 6.30
N THR A 119 -10.52 -1.54 7.53
CA THR A 119 -11.26 -2.70 8.03
C THR A 119 -12.65 -2.24 8.45
N PHE A 120 -13.69 -2.91 7.97
CA PHE A 120 -15.06 -2.41 8.08
C PHE A 120 -16.02 -3.43 8.66
N ASP A 121 -16.96 -2.93 9.46
CA ASP A 121 -18.11 -3.71 9.92
C ASP A 121 -19.09 -3.99 8.77
N ALA A 122 -19.81 -5.10 8.87
CA ALA A 122 -20.82 -5.47 7.88
C ALA A 122 -21.85 -4.36 7.65
N GLY A 123 -22.15 -4.08 6.39
CA GLY A 123 -23.10 -3.04 5.99
C GLY A 123 -22.54 -1.62 5.95
N ARG A 124 -21.28 -1.41 6.37
CA ARG A 124 -20.64 -0.08 6.30
C ARG A 124 -20.45 0.34 4.84
N GLU A 125 -20.89 1.55 4.55
CA GLU A 125 -20.69 2.20 3.25
C GLU A 125 -19.41 3.04 3.29
N ILE A 126 -18.64 2.98 2.22
CA ILE A 126 -17.32 3.61 2.08
C ILE A 126 -17.32 4.37 0.76
N GLN A 127 -17.06 5.66 0.81
CA GLN A 127 -16.79 6.47 -0.36
C GLN A 127 -15.28 6.73 -0.46
N TYR A 128 -14.73 6.58 -1.65
CA TYR A 128 -13.37 6.96 -1.98
C TYR A 128 -13.36 7.91 -3.16
N ASP A 129 -12.90 9.13 -2.92
CA ASP A 129 -12.70 10.15 -3.94
C ASP A 129 -11.24 10.15 -4.38
N LEU A 130 -11.00 10.15 -5.69
CA LEU A 130 -9.64 10.23 -6.25
C LEU A 130 -8.90 11.44 -5.68
N LYS A 131 -7.66 11.22 -5.29
CA LYS A 131 -6.76 12.28 -4.81
C LYS A 131 -6.17 13.08 -5.95
N LYS A 132 -6.08 12.47 -7.15
CA LYS A 132 -5.53 13.11 -8.34
C LYS A 132 -6.36 12.75 -9.57
N GLN A 133 -6.86 13.77 -10.26
CA GLN A 133 -7.61 13.57 -11.50
C GLN A 133 -6.80 12.82 -12.54
N GLY A 134 -7.44 11.88 -13.23
CA GLY A 134 -6.82 11.04 -14.27
C GLY A 134 -6.06 9.82 -13.75
N ASN A 135 -6.03 9.60 -12.43
CA ASN A 135 -5.59 8.35 -11.85
C ASN A 135 -6.65 7.25 -12.03
N GLY A 136 -6.24 6.01 -11.97
CA GLY A 136 -7.10 4.84 -11.83
C GLY A 136 -7.01 4.26 -10.44
N ILE A 137 -7.95 3.39 -10.09
CA ILE A 137 -8.03 2.71 -8.82
C ILE A 137 -7.83 1.21 -9.03
N TYR A 138 -7.03 0.58 -8.20
CA TYR A 138 -6.99 -0.87 -8.03
C TYR A 138 -7.44 -1.23 -6.63
N LEU A 139 -8.50 -2.02 -6.55
CA LEU A 139 -9.02 -2.58 -5.30
C LEU A 139 -8.47 -3.98 -5.10
N PHE A 140 -8.08 -4.32 -3.88
CA PHE A 140 -7.73 -5.68 -3.49
C PHE A 140 -8.40 -6.04 -2.17
N VAL A 141 -9.27 -7.04 -2.17
CA VAL A 141 -9.93 -7.52 -0.97
C VAL A 141 -8.97 -8.41 -0.19
N ILE A 142 -8.52 -7.94 0.98
CA ILE A 142 -7.62 -8.69 1.84
C ILE A 142 -8.36 -9.79 2.59
N ASP A 143 -9.50 -9.44 3.21
CA ASP A 143 -10.38 -10.34 3.94
C ASP A 143 -11.85 -9.93 3.80
N GLY A 144 -12.77 -10.88 4.00
CA GLY A 144 -14.20 -10.68 3.87
C GLY A 144 -14.63 -10.43 2.42
N ALA A 145 -15.63 -9.57 2.24
CA ALA A 145 -16.17 -9.26 0.93
C ALA A 145 -16.70 -7.82 0.85
N PHE A 146 -16.75 -7.27 -0.36
CA PHE A 146 -17.29 -5.93 -0.65
C PHE A 146 -18.27 -5.97 -1.82
N LEU A 147 -19.22 -5.07 -1.81
CA LEU A 147 -20.13 -4.80 -2.92
C LEU A 147 -19.72 -3.49 -3.60
N LEU A 148 -19.64 -3.49 -4.92
CA LEU A 148 -19.42 -2.33 -5.77
C LEU A 148 -20.37 -2.41 -6.96
N ASP A 149 -21.28 -1.47 -7.13
CA ASP A 149 -22.22 -1.41 -8.25
C ASP A 149 -22.95 -2.73 -8.53
N GLY A 150 -23.37 -3.43 -7.46
CA GLY A 150 -24.04 -4.72 -7.54
C GLY A 150 -23.14 -5.93 -7.73
N HIS A 151 -21.84 -5.73 -7.97
CA HIS A 151 -20.84 -6.80 -8.04
C HIS A 151 -20.28 -7.10 -6.64
N ARG A 152 -20.21 -8.39 -6.31
CA ARG A 152 -19.58 -8.85 -5.08
C ARG A 152 -18.13 -9.22 -5.35
N LEU A 153 -17.22 -8.62 -4.60
CA LEU A 153 -15.80 -8.94 -4.57
C LEU A 153 -15.51 -9.77 -3.33
N GLU A 154 -14.95 -10.93 -3.52
CA GLU A 154 -14.60 -11.89 -2.46
C GLU A 154 -13.15 -11.73 -2.02
N LYS A 155 -12.80 -12.39 -0.91
CA LYS A 155 -11.42 -12.44 -0.41
C LYS A 155 -10.42 -12.79 -1.52
N ARG A 156 -9.39 -11.96 -1.67
CA ARG A 156 -8.30 -12.03 -2.66
C ARG A 156 -8.70 -11.63 -4.08
N ASP A 157 -9.91 -11.18 -4.30
CA ASP A 157 -10.26 -10.56 -5.57
C ASP A 157 -9.57 -9.20 -5.75
N GLY A 158 -9.22 -8.90 -7.00
CA GLY A 158 -8.68 -7.62 -7.43
C GLY A 158 -9.54 -7.02 -8.55
N LEU A 159 -9.77 -5.72 -8.51
CA LEU A 159 -10.54 -4.98 -9.52
C LEU A 159 -9.86 -3.66 -9.87
N GLY A 160 -9.59 -3.45 -11.17
CA GLY A 160 -9.15 -2.16 -11.71
C GLY A 160 -10.33 -1.32 -12.18
N ILE A 161 -10.34 -0.04 -11.84
CA ILE A 161 -11.38 0.94 -12.19
C ILE A 161 -10.69 2.16 -12.79
N VAL A 162 -11.17 2.61 -13.94
CA VAL A 162 -10.66 3.77 -14.65
C VAL A 162 -11.81 4.72 -15.03
N ASP A 163 -11.48 5.95 -15.42
CA ASP A 163 -12.43 6.95 -15.87
C ASP A 163 -13.55 7.23 -14.86
N THR A 164 -13.18 7.28 -13.56
CA THR A 164 -14.06 7.65 -12.45
C THR A 164 -13.42 8.74 -11.60
N GLU A 165 -14.22 9.47 -10.86
CA GLU A 165 -13.76 10.42 -9.84
C GLU A 165 -14.03 9.92 -8.42
N THR A 166 -15.02 9.03 -8.28
CA THR A 166 -15.48 8.51 -6.99
C THR A 166 -15.92 7.07 -7.16
N ILE A 167 -15.66 6.25 -6.14
CA ILE A 167 -16.25 4.91 -6.00
C ILE A 167 -16.99 4.78 -4.67
N ASN A 168 -18.06 4.01 -4.66
CA ASN A 168 -18.83 3.69 -3.46
C ASN A 168 -18.81 2.18 -3.25
N LEU A 169 -18.29 1.77 -2.10
CA LEU A 169 -18.19 0.38 -1.68
C LEU A 169 -19.09 0.13 -0.47
N LYS A 170 -19.50 -1.09 -0.30
CA LYS A 170 -20.19 -1.54 0.92
C LYS A 170 -19.55 -2.82 1.43
N ALA A 171 -19.11 -2.83 2.68
CA ALA A 171 -18.62 -4.04 3.33
C ALA A 171 -19.78 -5.05 3.45
N ALA A 172 -19.59 -6.25 2.91
CA ALA A 172 -20.61 -7.29 2.89
C ALA A 172 -20.57 -8.21 4.12
N GLU A 173 -19.41 -8.26 4.79
CA GLU A 173 -19.15 -9.12 5.94
C GLU A 173 -18.48 -8.36 7.07
N GLN A 174 -18.60 -8.88 8.30
CA GLN A 174 -17.93 -8.31 9.46
C GLN A 174 -16.41 -8.47 9.35
N GLY A 175 -15.68 -7.38 9.60
CA GLY A 175 -14.22 -7.36 9.53
C GLY A 175 -13.67 -7.42 8.10
N SER A 176 -14.48 -7.04 7.09
CA SER A 176 -14.00 -6.95 5.69
C SER A 176 -12.87 -5.94 5.58
N ARG A 177 -11.72 -6.36 5.04
CA ARG A 177 -10.50 -5.55 4.91
C ARG A 177 -10.12 -5.36 3.46
N ILE A 178 -9.83 -4.12 3.08
CA ILE A 178 -9.51 -3.75 1.70
C ILE A 178 -8.23 -2.90 1.63
N LEU A 179 -7.49 -3.11 0.54
CA LEU A 179 -6.44 -2.21 0.07
C LEU A 179 -6.94 -1.48 -1.17
N ILE A 180 -6.91 -0.16 -1.14
CA ILE A 180 -7.19 0.71 -2.28
C ILE A 180 -5.88 1.32 -2.74
N ILE A 181 -5.54 1.13 -4.02
CA ILE A 181 -4.35 1.69 -4.65
C ILE A 181 -4.80 2.63 -5.77
N GLU A 182 -4.54 3.90 -5.61
CA GLU A 182 -4.72 4.90 -6.66
C GLU A 182 -3.39 5.15 -7.36
N VAL A 183 -3.35 5.04 -8.69
CA VAL A 183 -2.13 5.18 -9.49
C VAL A 183 -2.38 5.97 -10.77
N PRO A 184 -1.38 6.71 -11.30
CA PRO A 184 -1.47 7.34 -12.60
C PRO A 184 -1.68 6.31 -13.72
N MET A 185 -2.62 6.57 -14.62
CA MET A 185 -2.86 5.74 -15.80
C MET A 185 -1.86 5.98 -16.92
N LYS A 186 -1.09 7.07 -16.84
CA LYS A 186 0.01 7.38 -17.76
C LYS A 186 1.30 7.52 -16.96
N ASN A 187 2.33 6.82 -17.36
CA ASN A 187 3.63 6.95 -16.71
C ASN A 187 4.35 8.19 -17.27
N ASN A 188 4.44 9.24 -16.47
CA ASN A 188 5.17 10.46 -16.77
C ASN A 188 6.57 10.37 -16.16
N LEU A 189 7.43 9.51 -16.72
CA LEU A 189 8.84 9.41 -16.32
C LEU A 189 9.56 10.74 -16.61
N GLN A 190 10.17 11.33 -15.58
CA GLN A 190 11.07 12.47 -15.65
C GLN A 190 12.52 12.06 -15.35
#